data_975862bb550092c4748afc5291011f25
#
_entry.id   975862bb550092c4748afc5291011f25
#
_cell.length_a   1.000
_cell.length_b   1.000
_cell.length_c   1.000
_cell.angle_alpha   90.00
_cell.angle_beta   90.00
_cell.angle_gamma   90.00
#
_symmetry.space_group_name_H-M   'P 1'
#
loop_
_entity.id
_entity.type
_entity.pdbx_description
1 polymer ?
#
loop_
_entity_poly.entity_id
_entity_poly.type
_entity_poly.pdbx_seq_one_letter_code
_entity_poly.pdbx_strand_id
1 'polypeptide(L)'
;MKFTESLKKNFQFRHVYHRGKSIANRHLVLYMVKNGTQGNKLGISVSKKVGKSVVRSHVTRLIRESYRSMEEELKTGYDLVVIARVSCADASYHEVCRSLRHLFKKQSLLLSASERKDRQDKMEAGREEHD
;
A
#
# COMPACT_ATOMS: atom_id res chain seq x y z
N MET A 1 -0.41 0.64 11.82
CA MET A 1 -0.62 -0.53 10.95
C MET A 1 0.06 -1.75 11.55
N LYS A 2 -0.48 -2.93 11.31
CA LYS A 2 0.00 -4.17 11.97
C LYS A 2 1.23 -4.78 11.30
N PHE A 3 1.33 -4.68 9.98
CA PHE A 3 2.35 -5.38 9.20
C PHE A 3 3.22 -4.43 8.38
N THR A 4 3.01 -3.13 8.50
CA THR A 4 3.58 -2.16 7.57
C THR A 4 4.27 -1.03 8.30
N GLU A 5 5.51 -0.74 7.88
CA GLU A 5 6.26 0.44 8.28
C GLU A 5 6.33 1.42 7.11
N SER A 6 6.62 2.68 7.39
CA SER A 6 6.77 3.69 6.35
C SER A 6 8.17 3.69 5.75
N LEU A 7 8.25 3.83 4.43
CA LEU A 7 9.51 4.22 3.78
C LEU A 7 9.78 5.69 4.09
N LYS A 8 10.99 6.01 4.55
CA LYS A 8 11.32 7.36 5.01
C LYS A 8 12.43 8.03 4.23
N LYS A 9 13.38 7.26 3.72
CA LYS A 9 14.60 7.80 3.11
C LYS A 9 14.55 7.71 1.59
N ASN A 10 15.13 8.69 0.93
CA ASN A 10 15.15 8.76 -0.53
C ASN A 10 15.76 7.52 -1.19
N PHE A 11 16.80 6.93 -0.60
CA PHE A 11 17.41 5.74 -1.18
C PHE A 11 16.46 4.53 -1.15
N GLN A 12 15.55 4.46 -0.17
CA GLN A 12 14.55 3.40 -0.09
C GLN A 12 13.56 3.50 -1.25
N PHE A 13 13.09 4.72 -1.54
CA PHE A 13 12.22 4.97 -2.69
C PHE A 13 12.92 4.64 -4.00
N ARG A 14 14.16 5.10 -4.18
CA ARG A 14 14.94 4.83 -5.39
C ARG A 14 15.16 3.34 -5.63
N HIS A 15 15.39 2.58 -4.57
CA HIS A 15 15.53 1.13 -4.66
C HIS A 15 14.26 0.50 -5.24
N VAL A 16 13.09 0.89 -4.73
CA VAL A 16 11.81 0.38 -5.19
C VAL A 16 11.55 0.76 -6.66
N TYR A 17 11.84 2.02 -7.03
CA TYR A 17 11.68 2.46 -8.41
C TYR A 17 12.60 1.71 -9.37
N HIS A 18 13.81 1.42 -8.94
CA HIS A 18 14.84 0.80 -9.78
C HIS A 18 14.63 -0.72 -9.92
N ARG A 19 14.29 -1.38 -8.83
CA ARG A 19 14.18 -2.85 -8.76
C ARG A 19 12.74 -3.35 -8.87
N GLY A 20 11.76 -2.50 -8.60
CA GLY A 20 10.38 -2.91 -8.50
C GLY A 20 9.68 -3.03 -9.85
N LYS A 21 8.63 -3.83 -9.85
CA LYS A 21 7.65 -3.85 -10.96
C LYS A 21 6.66 -2.73 -10.74
N SER A 22 6.18 -2.13 -11.83
CA SER A 22 5.18 -1.08 -11.74
C SER A 22 3.94 -1.41 -12.54
N ILE A 23 2.82 -0.92 -12.05
CA ILE A 23 1.53 -0.99 -12.72
C ILE A 23 0.75 0.29 -12.41
N ALA A 24 -0.07 0.72 -13.33
CA ALA A 24 -0.82 1.96 -13.17
C ALA A 24 -2.28 1.77 -13.56
N ASN A 25 -3.11 2.63 -13.00
CA ASN A 25 -4.48 2.82 -13.44
C ASN A 25 -4.77 4.33 -13.51
N ARG A 26 -6.04 4.72 -13.56
CA ARG A 26 -6.43 6.12 -13.71
C ARG A 26 -5.86 7.04 -12.62
N HIS A 27 -5.89 6.60 -11.38
CA HIS A 27 -5.58 7.45 -10.22
C HIS A 27 -4.21 7.22 -9.62
N LEU A 28 -3.66 6.00 -9.72
CA LEU A 28 -2.49 5.59 -8.96
C LEU A 28 -1.49 4.82 -9.83
N VAL A 29 -0.22 4.89 -9.42
CA VAL A 29 0.84 4.01 -9.89
C VAL A 29 1.36 3.24 -8.68
N LEU A 30 1.51 1.93 -8.81
CA LEU A 30 2.07 1.07 -7.76
C LEU A 30 3.39 0.48 -8.22
N TYR A 31 4.43 0.70 -7.42
CA TYR A 31 5.71 -0.01 -7.54
C TYR A 31 5.82 -1.02 -6.41
N MET A 32 6.32 -2.21 -6.71
CA MET A 32 6.49 -3.24 -5.70
C MET A 32 7.74 -4.06 -5.92
N VAL A 33 8.41 -4.43 -4.84
CA VAL A 33 9.57 -5.32 -4.85
C VAL A 33 9.57 -6.16 -3.57
N LYS A 34 9.99 -7.42 -3.68
CA LYS A 34 10.15 -8.27 -2.49
C LYS A 34 11.29 -7.74 -1.62
N ASN A 35 11.10 -7.76 -0.31
CA ASN A 35 12.07 -7.23 0.64
C ASN A 35 12.73 -8.29 1.54
N GLY A 36 12.35 -9.55 1.42
CA GLY A 36 12.94 -10.64 2.20
C GLY A 36 12.58 -10.64 3.68
N THR A 37 11.62 -9.82 4.09
CA THR A 37 11.15 -9.75 5.48
C THR A 37 9.72 -10.27 5.60
N GLN A 38 9.21 -10.30 6.82
CA GLN A 38 7.83 -10.73 7.08
C GLN A 38 6.83 -9.57 7.07
N GLY A 39 7.31 -8.34 6.97
CA GLY A 39 6.47 -7.15 6.93
C GLY A 39 6.55 -6.42 5.61
N ASN A 40 5.70 -5.42 5.47
CA ASN A 40 5.71 -4.51 4.32
C ASN A 40 6.29 -3.17 4.71
N LYS A 41 6.78 -2.44 3.70
CA LYS A 41 7.10 -1.03 3.84
C LYS A 41 6.32 -0.26 2.79
N LEU A 42 5.72 0.85 3.19
CA LEU A 42 4.87 1.66 2.32
C LEU A 42 5.43 3.07 2.19
N GLY A 43 5.69 3.49 0.96
CA GLY A 43 5.98 4.88 0.62
C GLY A 43 4.82 5.44 -0.19
N ILE A 44 4.48 6.69 0.05
CA ILE A 44 3.45 7.41 -0.69
C ILE A 44 4.10 8.65 -1.29
N SER A 45 3.93 8.84 -2.59
CA SER A 45 4.51 9.97 -3.30
C SER A 45 3.42 10.76 -4.01
N VAL A 46 3.30 12.04 -3.65
CA VAL A 46 2.34 12.97 -4.27
C VAL A 46 3.12 14.19 -4.72
N SER A 47 3.32 14.33 -6.03
CA SER A 47 4.11 15.43 -6.59
C SER A 47 3.34 16.75 -6.62
N LYS A 48 4.08 17.84 -6.82
CA LYS A 48 3.50 19.19 -6.96
C LYS A 48 2.51 19.30 -8.12
N LYS A 49 2.61 18.42 -9.12
CA LYS A 49 1.69 18.39 -10.26
C LYS A 49 0.25 18.05 -9.84
N VAL A 50 0.08 17.35 -8.73
CA VAL A 50 -1.25 16.99 -8.22
C VAL A 50 -1.95 18.21 -7.62
N GLY A 51 -1.21 19.10 -6.99
CA GLY A 51 -1.78 20.32 -6.43
C GLY A 51 -0.89 20.96 -5.37
N LYS A 52 -1.42 21.99 -4.74
CA LYS A 52 -0.77 22.70 -3.64
C LYS A 52 -0.61 21.79 -2.43
N SER A 53 0.17 22.22 -1.44
CA SER A 53 0.49 21.41 -0.26
C SER A 53 -0.74 20.88 0.48
N VAL A 54 -1.82 21.67 0.57
CA VAL A 54 -3.07 21.23 1.21
C VAL A 54 -3.68 20.06 0.44
N VAL A 55 -3.72 20.14 -0.89
CA VAL A 55 -4.24 19.07 -1.75
C VAL A 55 -3.36 17.83 -1.63
N ARG A 56 -2.04 18.00 -1.68
CA ARG A 56 -1.10 16.88 -1.57
C ARG A 56 -1.22 16.15 -0.23
N SER A 57 -1.35 16.90 0.86
CA SER A 57 -1.55 16.31 2.19
C SER A 57 -2.85 15.52 2.27
N HIS A 58 -3.91 16.06 1.69
CA HIS A 58 -5.21 15.38 1.63
C HIS A 58 -5.13 14.07 0.84
N VAL A 59 -4.52 14.11 -0.34
CA VAL A 59 -4.35 12.92 -1.20
C VAL A 59 -3.49 11.86 -0.51
N THR A 60 -2.40 12.28 0.13
CA THR A 60 -1.53 11.38 0.91
C THR A 60 -2.35 10.67 1.99
N ARG A 61 -3.20 11.41 2.69
CA ARG A 61 -4.05 10.86 3.74
C ARG A 61 -5.06 9.86 3.17
N LEU A 62 -5.70 10.18 2.04
CA LEU A 62 -6.64 9.26 1.39
C LEU A 62 -5.97 7.94 1.02
N ILE A 63 -4.78 7.99 0.47
CA ILE A 63 -4.02 6.79 0.10
C ILE A 63 -3.67 5.98 1.35
N ARG A 64 -3.18 6.65 2.40
CA ARG A 64 -2.80 5.98 3.65
C ARG A 64 -3.99 5.30 4.30
N GLU A 65 -5.13 5.98 4.38
CA GLU A 65 -6.34 5.42 4.97
C GLU A 65 -6.91 4.27 4.12
N SER A 66 -6.82 4.39 2.79
CA SER A 66 -7.21 3.30 1.88
C SER A 66 -6.36 2.05 2.11
N TYR A 67 -5.04 2.23 2.18
CA TYR A 67 -4.12 1.13 2.45
C TYR A 67 -4.44 0.49 3.81
N ARG A 68 -4.60 1.30 4.84
CA ARG A 68 -4.90 0.81 6.19
C ARG A 68 -6.17 -0.03 6.22
N SER A 69 -7.18 0.36 5.46
CA SER A 69 -8.46 -0.36 5.43
C SER A 69 -8.35 -1.76 4.83
N MET A 70 -7.33 -2.02 4.03
CA MET A 70 -7.14 -3.31 3.36
C MET A 70 -5.84 -4.03 3.72
N GLU A 71 -5.09 -3.50 4.67
CA GLU A 71 -3.78 -4.07 5.04
C GLU A 71 -3.85 -5.55 5.41
N GLU A 72 -4.86 -5.95 6.18
CA GLU A 72 -4.98 -7.33 6.63
C GLU A 72 -5.27 -8.31 5.50
N GLU A 73 -5.73 -7.82 4.36
CA GLU A 73 -5.98 -8.64 3.18
C GLU A 73 -4.75 -8.78 2.28
N LEU A 74 -3.63 -8.11 2.62
CA LEU A 74 -2.45 -8.08 1.78
C LEU A 74 -1.43 -9.13 2.17
N LYS A 75 -0.73 -9.65 1.17
CA LYS A 75 0.49 -10.42 1.37
C LYS A 75 1.56 -9.53 1.97
N THR A 76 2.46 -10.11 2.75
CA THR A 76 3.58 -9.39 3.37
C THR A 76 4.90 -9.77 2.73
N GLY A 77 5.94 -8.96 3.00
CA GLY A 77 7.27 -9.19 2.45
C GLY A 77 7.58 -8.31 1.24
N TYR A 78 6.94 -7.16 1.12
CA TYR A 78 7.11 -6.26 -0.03
C TYR A 78 7.40 -4.83 0.43
N ASP A 79 8.26 -4.16 -0.33
CA ASP A 79 8.36 -2.71 -0.30
C ASP A 79 7.46 -2.18 -1.40
N LEU A 80 6.57 -1.27 -1.04
CA LEU A 80 5.54 -0.73 -1.92
C LEU A 80 5.66 0.78 -1.98
N VAL A 81 5.56 1.34 -3.18
CA VAL A 81 5.43 2.79 -3.35
C VAL A 81 4.18 3.06 -4.17
N VAL A 82 3.30 3.88 -3.63
CA VAL A 82 2.08 4.33 -4.29
C VAL A 82 2.27 5.79 -4.70
N ILE A 83 2.16 6.05 -5.99
CA ILE A 83 2.27 7.40 -6.55
C ILE A 83 0.89 7.87 -6.97
N ALA A 84 0.50 9.06 -6.52
CA ALA A 84 -0.75 9.68 -6.95
C ALA A 84 -0.58 10.31 -8.33
N ARG A 85 -1.52 10.03 -9.24
CA ARG A 85 -1.61 10.72 -10.52
C ARG A 85 -2.44 12.00 -10.34
N VAL A 86 -2.36 12.90 -11.30
CA VAL A 86 -3.04 14.21 -11.24
C VAL A 86 -4.54 14.07 -10.98
N SER A 87 -5.19 13.06 -11.59
CA SER A 87 -6.62 12.80 -11.39
C SER A 87 -6.99 12.50 -9.94
N CYS A 88 -6.02 12.14 -9.12
CA CYS A 88 -6.26 11.82 -7.71
C CYS A 88 -6.64 13.06 -6.89
N ALA A 89 -6.34 14.28 -7.40
CA ALA A 89 -6.66 15.53 -6.72
C ALA A 89 -8.16 15.66 -6.42
N ASP A 90 -9.01 15.15 -7.32
CA ASP A 90 -10.47 15.24 -7.22
C ASP A 90 -11.13 13.90 -6.86
N ALA A 91 -10.34 12.88 -6.57
CA ALA A 91 -10.88 11.56 -6.28
C ALA A 91 -11.44 11.48 -4.86
N SER A 92 -12.55 10.76 -4.71
CA SER A 92 -13.11 10.45 -3.40
C SER A 92 -12.32 9.32 -2.73
N TYR A 93 -12.52 9.16 -1.43
CA TYR A 93 -11.95 8.04 -0.68
C TYR A 93 -12.30 6.70 -1.33
N HIS A 94 -13.57 6.51 -1.71
CA HIS A 94 -14.01 5.26 -2.34
C HIS A 94 -13.33 5.00 -3.68
N GLU A 95 -13.11 6.05 -4.47
CA GLU A 95 -12.40 5.93 -5.74
C GLU A 95 -10.95 5.55 -5.53
N VAL A 96 -10.28 6.14 -4.53
CA VAL A 96 -8.89 5.79 -4.18
C VAL A 96 -8.81 4.34 -3.69
N CYS A 97 -9.73 3.92 -2.82
CA CYS A 97 -9.81 2.52 -2.35
C CYS A 97 -9.97 1.54 -3.52
N ARG A 98 -10.88 1.80 -4.44
CA ARG A 98 -11.09 0.93 -5.60
C ARG A 98 -9.86 0.87 -6.48
N SER A 99 -9.23 2.02 -6.72
CA SER A 99 -8.00 2.10 -7.53
C SER A 99 -6.87 1.30 -6.90
N LEU A 100 -6.68 1.45 -5.60
CA LEU A 100 -5.60 0.76 -4.89
C LEU A 100 -5.85 -0.76 -4.85
N ARG A 101 -7.06 -1.17 -4.54
CA ARG A 101 -7.44 -2.58 -4.53
C ARG A 101 -7.27 -3.22 -5.90
N HIS A 102 -7.64 -2.52 -6.95
CA HIS A 102 -7.47 -2.99 -8.33
C HIS A 102 -6.00 -3.27 -8.64
N LEU A 103 -5.09 -2.37 -8.27
CA LEU A 103 -3.66 -2.57 -8.48
C LEU A 103 -3.11 -3.75 -7.66
N PHE A 104 -3.50 -3.86 -6.39
CA PHE A 104 -3.09 -4.98 -5.55
C PHE A 104 -3.59 -6.31 -6.10
N LYS A 105 -4.83 -6.36 -6.58
CA LYS A 105 -5.40 -7.56 -7.18
C LYS A 105 -4.63 -7.97 -8.44
N LYS A 106 -4.33 -7.01 -9.31
CA LYS A 106 -3.59 -7.27 -10.55
C LYS A 106 -2.17 -7.77 -10.28
N GLN A 107 -1.54 -7.33 -9.20
CA GLN A 107 -0.20 -7.79 -8.82
C GLN A 107 -0.22 -9.02 -7.91
N SER A 108 -1.38 -9.63 -7.72
CA SER A 108 -1.55 -10.82 -6.88
C SER A 108 -1.08 -10.60 -5.44
N LEU A 109 -1.26 -9.38 -4.92
CA LEU A 109 -0.90 -9.03 -3.55
C LEU A 109 -2.02 -9.27 -2.54
N LEU A 110 -3.24 -9.55 -3.00
CA LEU A 110 -4.34 -9.88 -2.09
C LEU A 110 -4.25 -11.35 -1.69
N LEU A 111 -4.46 -11.61 -0.41
CA LEU A 111 -4.52 -12.97 0.11
C LEU A 111 -5.75 -13.70 -0.43
N SER A 112 -5.62 -15.00 -0.69
CA SER A 112 -6.76 -15.86 -0.97
C SER A 112 -7.60 -16.04 0.31
N ALA A 113 -8.82 -16.58 0.17
CA ALA A 113 -9.68 -16.86 1.32
C ALA A 113 -9.00 -17.78 2.32
N SER A 114 -8.31 -18.84 1.84
CA SER A 114 -7.58 -19.76 2.72
C SER A 114 -6.40 -19.11 3.41
N GLU A 115 -5.64 -18.29 2.69
CA GLU A 115 -4.51 -17.54 3.26
C GLU A 115 -4.97 -16.55 4.33
N ARG A 116 -6.10 -15.88 4.14
CA ARG A 116 -6.68 -14.97 5.14
C ARG A 116 -7.11 -15.73 6.39
N LYS A 117 -7.71 -16.89 6.23
CA LYS A 117 -8.10 -17.75 7.34
C LYS A 117 -6.88 -18.20 8.15
N ASP A 118 -5.82 -18.64 7.46
CA ASP A 118 -4.58 -19.08 8.12
C ASP A 118 -3.97 -17.94 8.94
N ARG A 119 -3.95 -16.72 8.38
CA ARG A 119 -3.44 -15.54 9.10
C ARG A 119 -4.28 -15.25 10.34
N GLN A 120 -5.61 -15.32 10.23
CA GLN A 120 -6.52 -15.08 11.33
C GLN A 120 -6.32 -16.13 12.45
N ASP A 121 -6.19 -17.38 12.08
CA ASP A 121 -5.95 -18.47 13.03
C ASP A 121 -4.63 -18.28 13.78
N LYS A 122 -3.57 -17.85 13.08
CA LYS A 122 -2.27 -17.56 13.71
C LYS A 122 -2.36 -16.36 14.66
N MET A 123 -3.13 -15.35 14.31
CA MET A 123 -3.32 -14.18 15.18
C MET A 123 -4.09 -14.55 16.45
N GLU A 124 -5.11 -15.38 16.33
CA GLU A 124 -5.89 -15.88 17.47
C GLU A 124 -5.04 -16.76 18.38
N ALA A 125 -4.24 -17.66 17.81
CA ALA A 125 -3.31 -18.50 18.58
C ALA A 125 -2.29 -17.64 19.34
N GLY A 126 -1.77 -16.59 18.72
CA GLY A 126 -0.86 -15.65 19.36
C GLY A 126 -1.48 -14.92 20.53
N ARG A 127 -2.78 -14.59 20.46
CA ARG A 127 -3.51 -13.96 21.56
C ARG A 127 -3.69 -14.91 22.73
N GLU A 128 -3.99 -16.17 22.46
CA GLU A 128 -4.16 -17.20 23.51
C GLU A 128 -2.84 -17.44 24.27
N GLU A 129 -1.72 -17.38 23.58
CA GLU A 129 -0.40 -17.56 24.21
C GLU A 129 -0.03 -16.41 25.17
N HIS A 130 -0.61 -15.24 25.00
CA HIS A 130 -0.33 -14.05 25.82
C HIS A 130 -1.28 -13.92 27.03
N ASP A 131 -2.33 -14.68 27.04
CA ASP A 131 -3.27 -14.75 28.15
C ASP A 131 -2.83 -15.81 29.16
#